data_2889530e7c84b962f71015ab3c86de2b
#
_entry.id   2889530e7c84b962f71015ab3c86de2b
#
_cell.length_a   1.000
_cell.length_b   1.000
_cell.length_c   1.000
_cell.angle_alpha   90.00
_cell.angle_beta   90.00
_cell.angle_gamma   90.00
#
_symmetry.space_group_name_H-M   'P 1'
#
loop_
_entity.id
_entity.type
_entity.pdbx_description
1 polymer ?
#
loop_
_entity_poly.entity_id
_entity_poly.type
_entity_poly.pdbx_seq_one_letter_code
_entity_poly.pdbx_strand_id
1 'polypeptide(L)'
;MIVLFAMPSYRQGEASIAGTTAKDFGFDLSGKPSHLSDLRGKVVVLNFWASWCPPCVEEAPSLNRLHKYIQSRNALVLGVAADEDNFAFSKFIIDQGVTFPNYRDPAAKDRGSPIALSYGTSVIPETYVVDRHGKIARKIIGPQRWDSPEMLAYFDALLGQN
;
A
#
# COMPACT_ATOMS: atom_id res chain seq x y z
N MET A 1 -0.32 32.46 -10.48
CA MET A 1 0.02 32.37 -9.04
C MET A 1 -0.24 30.95 -8.60
N ILE A 2 0.83 30.13 -8.50
CA ILE A 2 0.74 28.71 -8.10
C ILE A 2 0.64 28.72 -6.59
N VAL A 3 -0.52 28.37 -6.06
CA VAL A 3 -0.67 28.12 -4.63
C VAL A 3 -0.05 26.75 -4.33
N LEU A 4 1.19 26.76 -3.90
CA LEU A 4 1.82 25.59 -3.28
C LEU A 4 1.08 25.31 -1.96
N PHE A 5 0.17 24.36 -1.99
CA PHE A 5 -0.33 23.78 -0.75
C PHE A 5 0.85 23.08 -0.08
N ALA A 6 1.42 23.74 0.92
CA ALA A 6 2.36 23.12 1.82
C ALA A 6 1.63 22.00 2.59
N MET A 7 1.75 20.76 2.12
CA MET A 7 1.26 19.61 2.87
C MET A 7 2.12 19.41 4.11
N PRO A 8 1.54 19.33 5.32
CA PRO A 8 2.30 19.31 6.59
C PRO A 8 3.16 18.06 6.82
N SER A 9 3.23 17.13 5.87
CA SER A 9 3.92 15.86 6.03
C SER A 9 4.90 15.50 4.91
N TYR A 10 5.44 16.51 4.22
CA TYR A 10 6.50 16.26 3.23
C TYR A 10 7.78 15.86 3.96
N ARG A 11 8.01 14.56 4.10
CA ARG A 11 9.27 14.05 4.68
C ARG A 11 10.35 13.99 3.61
N GLN A 12 11.55 14.44 3.97
CA GLN A 12 12.74 14.33 3.12
C GLN A 12 12.93 12.86 2.69
N GLY A 13 13.04 12.60 1.40
CA GLY A 13 13.17 11.26 0.80
C GLY A 13 12.02 10.82 -0.10
N GLU A 14 10.81 11.38 0.05
CA GLU A 14 9.68 11.06 -0.84
C GLU A 14 9.91 11.53 -2.28
N ALA A 15 10.53 12.68 -2.47
CA ALA A 15 10.76 13.27 -3.78
C ALA A 15 11.72 12.44 -4.67
N SER A 16 12.65 11.71 -4.08
CA SER A 16 13.69 10.98 -4.83
C SER A 16 13.16 9.70 -5.49
N ILE A 17 12.03 9.15 -5.01
CA ILE A 17 11.45 7.90 -5.54
C ILE A 17 10.23 8.16 -6.43
N ALA A 18 9.61 9.32 -6.31
CA ALA A 18 8.47 9.69 -7.15
C ALA A 18 8.85 9.69 -8.63
N GLY A 19 8.00 9.09 -9.47
CA GLY A 19 8.22 8.94 -10.91
C GLY A 19 9.08 7.74 -11.30
N THR A 20 9.70 7.03 -10.35
CA THR A 20 10.44 5.80 -10.66
C THR A 20 9.46 4.64 -10.89
N THR A 21 9.87 3.65 -11.68
CA THR A 21 9.06 2.45 -11.90
C THR A 21 9.03 1.61 -10.62
N ALA A 22 7.82 1.24 -10.19
CA ALA A 22 7.64 0.31 -9.08
C ALA A 22 8.28 -1.04 -9.44
N LYS A 23 9.03 -1.61 -8.50
CA LYS A 23 9.67 -2.92 -8.70
C LYS A 23 8.60 -4.00 -8.80
N ASP A 24 8.72 -4.83 -9.83
CA ASP A 24 7.82 -5.97 -10.01
C ASP A 24 8.11 -7.08 -8.99
N PHE A 25 7.08 -7.75 -8.56
CA PHE A 25 7.16 -8.96 -7.76
C PHE A 25 5.94 -9.84 -8.02
N GLY A 26 6.14 -11.15 -7.85
CA GLY A 26 5.06 -12.12 -7.94
C GLY A 26 4.30 -12.24 -6.61
N PHE A 27 3.00 -12.45 -6.69
CA PHE A 27 2.14 -12.74 -5.55
C PHE A 27 1.03 -13.70 -5.96
N ASP A 28 0.40 -14.30 -4.99
CA ASP A 28 -0.74 -15.20 -5.21
C ASP A 28 -1.94 -14.66 -4.41
N LEU A 29 -3.03 -14.48 -5.10
CA LEU A 29 -4.31 -14.10 -4.50
C LEU A 29 -5.31 -15.24 -4.73
N SER A 30 -5.61 -15.96 -3.68
CA SER A 30 -6.60 -17.06 -3.71
C SER A 30 -6.29 -18.14 -4.75
N GLY A 31 -5.02 -18.55 -4.86
CA GLY A 31 -4.56 -19.57 -5.79
C GLY A 31 -4.35 -19.09 -7.22
N LYS A 32 -4.42 -17.79 -7.45
CA LYS A 32 -4.17 -17.16 -8.75
C LYS A 32 -2.83 -16.41 -8.74
N PRO A 33 -1.77 -16.97 -9.34
CA PRO A 33 -0.49 -16.29 -9.49
C PRO A 33 -0.65 -15.03 -10.33
N SER A 34 -0.02 -13.94 -9.89
CA SER A 34 -0.05 -12.63 -10.53
C SER A 34 1.26 -11.91 -10.28
N HIS A 35 1.49 -10.83 -11.00
CA HIS A 35 2.60 -9.90 -10.79
C HIS A 35 2.07 -8.49 -10.57
N LEU A 36 2.83 -7.64 -9.90
CA LEU A 36 2.46 -6.23 -9.76
C LEU A 36 2.31 -5.56 -11.14
N SER A 37 3.15 -5.94 -12.09
CA SER A 37 3.09 -5.46 -13.48
C SER A 37 1.78 -5.80 -14.20
N ASP A 38 1.07 -6.84 -13.79
CA ASP A 38 -0.25 -7.20 -14.34
C ASP A 38 -1.34 -6.20 -13.93
N LEU A 39 -1.08 -5.40 -12.90
CA LEU A 39 -2.01 -4.39 -12.39
C LEU A 39 -1.84 -3.01 -13.09
N ARG A 40 -1.02 -2.91 -14.12
CA ARG A 40 -0.94 -1.67 -14.92
C ARG A 40 -2.30 -1.31 -15.50
N GLY A 41 -2.60 -0.02 -15.53
CA GLY A 41 -3.94 0.51 -15.81
C GLY A 41 -4.75 0.75 -14.53
N LYS A 42 -4.32 0.20 -13.40
CA LYS A 42 -4.92 0.43 -12.08
C LYS A 42 -3.99 1.27 -11.21
N VAL A 43 -4.57 2.10 -10.36
CA VAL A 43 -3.85 2.70 -9.23
C VAL A 43 -3.76 1.66 -8.12
N VAL A 44 -2.55 1.40 -7.64
CA VAL A 44 -2.31 0.42 -6.57
C VAL A 44 -1.77 1.13 -5.33
N VAL A 45 -2.47 0.99 -4.22
CA VAL A 45 -2.00 1.42 -2.91
C VAL A 45 -1.31 0.22 -2.27
N LEU A 46 0.01 0.12 -2.48
CA LEU A 46 0.84 -0.99 -2.03
C LEU A 46 1.27 -0.73 -0.59
N ASN A 47 0.70 -1.46 0.35
CA ASN A 47 0.91 -1.30 1.79
C ASN A 47 1.74 -2.45 2.36
N PHE A 48 2.90 -2.15 2.92
CA PHE A 48 3.73 -3.10 3.66
C PHE A 48 3.37 -3.06 5.15
N TRP A 49 2.99 -4.20 5.71
CA TRP A 49 2.45 -4.32 7.05
C TRP A 49 2.77 -5.66 7.73
N ALA A 50 2.36 -5.84 8.97
CA ALA A 50 2.33 -7.14 9.65
C ALA A 50 1.29 -7.15 10.76
N SER A 51 0.79 -8.32 11.13
CA SER A 51 -0.20 -8.48 12.20
C SER A 51 0.36 -8.14 13.59
N TRP A 52 1.66 -8.29 13.79
CA TRP A 52 2.38 -7.97 15.03
C TRP A 52 2.80 -6.49 15.13
N CYS A 53 2.43 -5.66 14.19
CA CYS A 53 2.79 -4.24 14.09
C CYS A 53 1.62 -3.38 14.58
N PRO A 54 1.66 -2.79 15.80
CA PRO A 54 0.54 -2.03 16.36
C PRO A 54 0.07 -0.86 15.47
N PRO A 55 0.95 -0.01 14.89
CA PRO A 55 0.52 1.05 13.97
C PRO A 55 -0.16 0.52 12.70
N CYS A 56 0.24 -0.67 12.22
CA CYS A 56 -0.41 -1.32 11.08
C CYS A 56 -1.85 -1.75 11.43
N VAL A 57 -2.04 -2.28 12.63
CA VAL A 57 -3.37 -2.64 13.16
C VAL A 57 -4.26 -1.41 13.26
N GLU A 58 -3.70 -0.30 13.74
CA GLU A 58 -4.42 0.96 13.92
C GLU A 58 -4.94 1.54 12.59
N GLU A 59 -4.13 1.49 11.53
CA GLU A 59 -4.52 2.05 10.23
C GLU A 59 -5.43 1.12 9.39
N ALA A 60 -5.47 -0.17 9.66
CA ALA A 60 -6.17 -1.15 8.85
C ALA A 60 -7.65 -0.83 8.59
N PRO A 61 -8.45 -0.36 9.56
CA PRO A 61 -9.84 0.01 9.31
C PRO A 61 -9.99 1.16 8.30
N SER A 62 -9.16 2.19 8.38
CA SER A 62 -9.21 3.33 7.45
C SER A 62 -8.72 2.94 6.06
N LEU A 63 -7.73 2.06 5.98
CA LEU A 63 -7.23 1.52 4.72
C LEU A 63 -8.30 0.65 4.02
N ASN A 64 -9.06 -0.11 4.79
CA ASN A 64 -10.20 -0.88 4.30
C ASN A 64 -11.30 0.03 3.72
N ARG A 65 -11.59 1.16 4.39
CA ARG A 65 -12.54 2.16 3.87
C ARG A 65 -12.02 2.85 2.61
N LEU A 66 -10.72 3.17 2.55
CA LEU A 66 -10.13 3.67 1.31
C LEU A 66 -10.31 2.68 0.17
N HIS A 67 -10.02 1.39 0.40
CA HIS A 67 -10.20 0.37 -0.63
C HIS A 67 -11.62 0.37 -1.19
N LYS A 68 -12.62 0.39 -0.33
CA LYS A 68 -14.02 0.47 -0.74
C LYS A 68 -14.34 1.72 -1.54
N TYR A 69 -13.70 2.84 -1.21
CA TYR A 69 -13.90 4.12 -1.89
C TYR A 69 -13.31 4.13 -3.31
N ILE A 70 -12.16 3.47 -3.53
CA ILE A 70 -11.43 3.55 -4.81
C ILE A 70 -11.69 2.35 -5.75
N GLN A 71 -12.15 1.20 -5.25
CA GLN A 71 -12.18 -0.06 -6.01
C GLN A 71 -13.03 -0.02 -7.29
N SER A 72 -14.09 0.79 -7.34
CA SER A 72 -14.93 0.96 -8.53
C SER A 72 -14.31 1.82 -9.62
N ARG A 73 -13.14 2.42 -9.37
CA ARG A 73 -12.46 3.37 -10.25
C ARG A 73 -11.12 2.85 -10.78
N ASN A 74 -11.02 1.54 -11.03
CA ASN A 74 -9.76 0.89 -11.43
C ASN A 74 -8.61 1.19 -10.47
N ALA A 75 -8.84 0.99 -9.20
CA ALA A 75 -7.85 1.17 -8.15
C ALA A 75 -8.08 0.15 -7.04
N LEU A 76 -7.01 -0.22 -6.33
CA LEU A 76 -7.10 -1.15 -5.22
C LEU A 76 -6.02 -0.88 -4.18
N VAL A 77 -6.28 -1.33 -2.96
CA VAL A 77 -5.23 -1.53 -1.96
C VAL A 77 -4.71 -2.96 -2.12
N LEU A 78 -3.40 -3.13 -2.14
CA LEU A 78 -2.72 -4.42 -2.09
C LEU A 78 -1.83 -4.43 -0.85
N GLY A 79 -2.17 -5.26 0.12
CA GLY A 79 -1.32 -5.46 1.30
C GLY A 79 -0.27 -6.55 1.04
N VAL A 80 0.96 -6.29 1.47
CA VAL A 80 2.04 -7.29 1.51
C VAL A 80 2.49 -7.41 2.95
N ALA A 81 2.23 -8.57 3.55
CA ALA A 81 2.48 -8.82 4.97
C ALA A 81 3.86 -9.46 5.20
N ALA A 82 4.57 -8.95 6.19
CA ALA A 82 5.83 -9.48 6.69
C ALA A 82 5.66 -10.51 7.82
N ASP A 83 4.49 -11.12 7.90
CA ASP A 83 4.21 -12.19 8.85
C ASP A 83 4.93 -13.49 8.47
N GLU A 84 5.70 -14.05 9.38
CA GLU A 84 6.27 -15.39 9.22
C GLU A 84 5.21 -16.47 9.45
N ASP A 85 4.30 -16.21 10.38
CA ASP A 85 3.23 -17.14 10.75
C ASP A 85 1.96 -16.89 9.92
N ASN A 86 1.62 -17.88 9.10
CA ASN A 86 0.41 -17.83 8.27
C ASN A 86 -0.89 -17.82 9.10
N PHE A 87 -0.88 -18.43 10.28
CA PHE A 87 -2.05 -18.42 11.16
C PHE A 87 -2.31 -17.01 11.71
N ALA A 88 -1.27 -16.33 12.20
CA ALA A 88 -1.38 -14.96 12.69
C ALA A 88 -1.86 -14.00 11.58
N PHE A 89 -1.31 -14.13 10.36
CA PHE A 89 -1.74 -13.38 9.19
C PHE A 89 -3.23 -13.62 8.89
N SER A 90 -3.66 -14.86 8.74
CA SER A 90 -5.03 -15.21 8.39
C SER A 90 -6.02 -14.79 9.47
N LYS A 91 -5.65 -14.98 10.74
CA LYS A 91 -6.46 -14.54 11.89
C LYS A 91 -6.68 -13.03 11.87
N PHE A 92 -5.64 -12.25 11.59
CA PHE A 92 -5.76 -10.79 11.50
C PHE A 92 -6.74 -10.37 10.40
N ILE A 93 -6.64 -10.95 9.20
CA ILE A 93 -7.53 -10.64 8.07
C ILE A 93 -8.99 -10.86 8.47
N ILE A 94 -9.27 -11.97 9.14
CA ILE A 94 -10.63 -12.33 9.57
C ILE A 94 -11.10 -11.41 10.70
N ASP A 95 -10.32 -11.26 11.76
CA ASP A 95 -10.70 -10.51 12.96
C ASP A 95 -10.90 -9.02 12.67
N GLN A 96 -10.13 -8.45 11.77
CA GLN A 96 -10.23 -7.05 11.36
C GLN A 96 -11.20 -6.81 10.21
N GLY A 97 -11.80 -7.86 9.65
CA GLY A 97 -12.73 -7.75 8.52
C GLY A 97 -12.09 -7.08 7.30
N VAL A 98 -10.83 -7.40 7.01
CA VAL A 98 -10.09 -6.82 5.90
C VAL A 98 -10.64 -7.36 4.58
N THR A 99 -11.02 -6.46 3.67
CA THR A 99 -11.62 -6.80 2.37
C THR A 99 -10.72 -6.52 1.18
N PHE A 100 -9.64 -5.75 1.35
CA PHE A 100 -8.67 -5.54 0.28
C PHE A 100 -7.75 -6.76 0.12
N PRO A 101 -7.23 -7.00 -1.10
CA PRO A 101 -6.30 -8.09 -1.36
C PRO A 101 -5.05 -8.02 -0.48
N ASN A 102 -4.66 -9.14 0.08
CA ASN A 102 -3.46 -9.28 0.91
C ASN A 102 -2.66 -10.50 0.51
N TYR A 103 -1.35 -10.33 0.46
CA TYR A 103 -0.38 -11.38 0.21
C TYR A 103 0.62 -11.44 1.36
N ARG A 104 0.78 -12.61 1.95
CA ARG A 104 1.85 -12.85 2.92
C ARG A 104 3.11 -13.22 2.16
N ASP A 105 4.17 -12.44 2.34
CA ASP A 105 5.46 -12.78 1.75
C ASP A 105 5.98 -14.11 2.35
N PRO A 106 6.07 -15.19 1.58
CA PRO A 106 6.47 -16.49 2.12
C PRO A 106 7.95 -16.54 2.53
N ALA A 107 8.74 -15.59 2.07
CA ALA A 107 10.14 -15.42 2.43
C ALA A 107 10.35 -14.47 3.62
N ALA A 108 9.26 -13.98 4.24
CA ALA A 108 9.34 -13.14 5.43
C ALA A 108 10.06 -13.87 6.56
N LYS A 109 11.05 -13.19 7.14
CA LYS A 109 11.90 -13.69 8.21
C LYS A 109 12.46 -12.55 9.04
N ASP A 110 12.70 -12.82 10.33
CA ASP A 110 13.31 -11.86 11.24
C ASP A 110 12.57 -10.50 11.25
N ARG A 111 11.23 -10.55 11.21
CA ARG A 111 10.33 -9.39 11.14
C ARG A 111 10.50 -8.52 9.88
N GLY A 112 11.05 -9.09 8.81
CA GLY A 112 11.24 -8.41 7.53
C GLY A 112 10.64 -9.20 6.36
N SER A 113 10.37 -8.48 5.28
CA SER A 113 9.92 -9.04 4.00
C SER A 113 10.93 -8.69 2.92
N PRO A 114 11.49 -9.67 2.19
CA PRO A 114 12.34 -9.40 1.03
C PRO A 114 11.68 -8.50 -0.01
N ILE A 115 10.37 -8.63 -0.21
CA ILE A 115 9.64 -7.75 -1.12
C ILE A 115 9.70 -6.31 -0.61
N ALA A 116 9.37 -6.08 0.67
CA ALA A 116 9.45 -4.75 1.28
C ALA A 116 10.86 -4.17 1.24
N LEU A 117 11.87 -4.99 1.56
CA LEU A 117 13.28 -4.57 1.50
C LEU A 117 13.71 -4.16 0.09
N SER A 118 13.17 -4.81 -0.96
CA SER A 118 13.45 -4.43 -2.35
C SER A 118 12.97 -3.02 -2.69
N TYR A 119 11.97 -2.52 -1.98
CA TYR A 119 11.48 -1.14 -2.07
C TYR A 119 12.24 -0.17 -1.16
N GLY A 120 13.17 -0.66 -0.35
CA GLY A 120 13.87 0.12 0.68
C GLY A 120 13.07 0.28 1.97
N THR A 121 12.01 -0.50 2.15
CA THR A 121 11.19 -0.50 3.36
C THR A 121 11.79 -1.42 4.41
N SER A 122 12.29 -0.82 5.49
CA SER A 122 12.82 -1.54 6.67
C SER A 122 11.98 -1.33 7.92
N VAL A 123 11.06 -0.37 7.90
CA VAL A 123 10.13 -0.04 9.00
C VAL A 123 8.72 0.01 8.44
N ILE A 124 7.79 -0.65 9.11
CA ILE A 124 6.38 -0.72 8.70
C ILE A 124 5.47 0.00 9.72
N PRO A 125 4.29 0.51 9.31
CA PRO A 125 3.76 0.46 7.95
C PRO A 125 4.44 1.46 7.02
N GLU A 126 4.59 1.10 5.78
CA GLU A 126 5.05 1.98 4.71
C GLU A 126 4.24 1.69 3.45
N THR A 127 3.81 2.73 2.75
CA THR A 127 2.89 2.59 1.63
C THR A 127 3.41 3.32 0.40
N TYR A 128 3.30 2.66 -0.73
CA TYR A 128 3.63 3.21 -2.05
C TYR A 128 2.36 3.34 -2.87
N VAL A 129 2.06 4.54 -3.33
CA VAL A 129 0.98 4.74 -4.30
C VAL A 129 1.58 4.59 -5.69
N VAL A 130 1.14 3.58 -6.42
CA VAL A 130 1.59 3.27 -7.78
C VAL A 130 0.51 3.71 -8.75
N ASP A 131 0.87 4.53 -9.73
CA ASP A 131 -0.06 5.05 -10.73
C ASP A 131 -0.40 4.01 -11.82
N ARG A 132 -1.29 4.37 -12.76
CA ARG A 132 -1.71 3.48 -13.84
C ARG A 132 -0.60 3.08 -14.80
N HIS A 133 0.51 3.82 -14.83
CA HIS A 133 1.69 3.53 -15.65
C HIS A 133 2.74 2.67 -14.91
N GLY A 134 2.44 2.23 -13.68
CA GLY A 134 3.36 1.48 -12.85
C GLY A 134 4.47 2.33 -12.24
N LYS A 135 4.28 3.64 -12.16
CA LYS A 135 5.21 4.57 -11.52
C LYS A 135 4.79 4.85 -10.08
N ILE A 136 5.76 5.02 -9.22
CA ILE A 136 5.52 5.45 -7.84
C ILE A 136 5.13 6.93 -7.85
N ALA A 137 3.88 7.22 -7.54
CA ALA A 137 3.37 8.59 -7.44
C ALA A 137 3.71 9.18 -6.07
N ARG A 138 3.70 8.37 -5.01
CA ARG A 138 3.97 8.81 -3.64
C ARG A 138 4.45 7.66 -2.76
N LYS A 139 5.36 7.98 -1.84
CA LYS A 139 5.77 7.12 -0.72
C LYS A 139 5.28 7.73 0.58
N ILE A 140 4.64 6.95 1.43
CA ILE A 140 4.08 7.39 2.70
C ILE A 140 4.64 6.52 3.81
N ILE A 141 5.33 7.14 4.77
CA ILE A 141 5.98 6.46 5.88
C ILE A 141 5.12 6.60 7.14
N GLY A 142 4.86 5.49 7.80
CA GLY A 142 4.08 5.42 9.02
C GLY A 142 2.57 5.36 8.81
N PRO A 143 1.80 5.21 9.90
CA PRO A 143 0.35 5.06 9.85
C PRO A 143 -0.34 6.34 9.38
N GLN A 144 -1.47 6.18 8.69
CA GLN A 144 -2.29 7.28 8.17
C GLN A 144 -3.77 7.05 8.50
N ARG A 145 -4.52 8.16 8.49
CA ARG A 145 -5.98 8.11 8.34
C ARG A 145 -6.31 8.15 6.84
N TRP A 146 -6.38 6.96 6.26
CA TRP A 146 -6.54 6.77 4.83
C TRP A 146 -7.86 7.28 4.27
N ASP A 147 -8.86 7.41 5.11
CA ASP A 147 -10.19 7.97 4.79
C ASP A 147 -10.38 9.42 5.22
N SER A 148 -9.29 10.12 5.54
CA SER A 148 -9.35 11.56 5.82
C SER A 148 -9.75 12.36 4.57
N PRO A 149 -10.40 13.53 4.73
CA PRO A 149 -10.75 14.38 3.58
C PRO A 149 -9.57 14.71 2.68
N GLU A 150 -8.40 14.97 3.25
CA GLU A 150 -7.18 15.28 2.50
C GLU A 150 -6.70 14.09 1.68
N MET A 151 -6.76 12.89 2.26
CA MET A 151 -6.33 11.68 1.59
C MET A 151 -7.31 11.31 0.46
N LEU A 152 -8.60 11.40 0.70
CA LEU A 152 -9.61 11.15 -0.33
C LEU A 152 -9.50 12.16 -1.48
N ALA A 153 -9.25 13.44 -1.19
CA ALA A 153 -9.01 14.46 -2.21
C ALA A 153 -7.77 14.16 -3.04
N TYR A 154 -6.69 13.67 -2.43
CA TYR A 154 -5.50 13.21 -3.13
C TYR A 154 -5.82 12.08 -4.12
N PHE A 155 -6.56 11.06 -3.68
CA PHE A 155 -6.94 9.96 -4.57
C PHE A 155 -7.93 10.38 -5.65
N ASP A 156 -8.85 11.29 -5.37
CA ASP A 156 -9.75 11.84 -6.38
C ASP A 156 -8.99 12.55 -7.49
N ALA A 157 -7.99 13.34 -7.13
CA ALA A 157 -7.11 14.00 -8.11
C ALA A 157 -6.29 13.00 -8.92
N LEU A 158 -5.69 11.99 -8.26
CA LEU A 158 -4.88 10.98 -8.92
C LEU A 158 -5.72 10.10 -9.87
N LEU A 159 -6.91 9.69 -9.44
CA LEU A 159 -7.81 8.84 -10.21
C LEU A 159 -8.49 9.58 -11.37
N GLY A 160 -8.56 10.88 -11.31
CA GLY A 160 -9.05 11.75 -12.39
C GLY A 160 -8.02 11.99 -13.52
N GLN A 161 -6.77 11.59 -13.35
CA GLN A 161 -5.73 11.66 -14.38
C GLN A 161 -5.83 10.46 -15.32
N ASN A 162 -5.76 10.72 -16.65
CA ASN A 162 -5.73 9.69 -17.70
C ASN A 162 -4.32 9.23 -18.01
#